data_7b09345e5c06593f1fae97162dd470cd
#
_entry.id   7b09345e5c06593f1fae97162dd470cd
#
_cell.length_a   1.000
_cell.length_b   1.000
_cell.length_c   1.000
_cell.angle_alpha   90.00
_cell.angle_beta   90.00
_cell.angle_gamma   90.00
#
_symmetry.space_group_name_H-M   'P 1'
#
loop_
_entity.id
_entity.type
_entity.pdbx_description
1 polymer ?
#
loop_
_entity_poly.entity_id
_entity_poly.type
_entity_poly.pdbx_seq_one_letter_code
_entity_poly.pdbx_strand_id
1 'polypeptide(L)'
;ITAEQREGETEANLIVSLHKGPDYQVGKITVDGNAALENEEVLRHLRQRWLGLFADRFSQARLEDDLREVETLYQTKGFYRARVTSNFDPRTSADLASQTVRFHVHVREQKRIDVVFAGNAEFSDDELKGKLTFAANRSHDDVEVAASAESIRQYYQSQGYFQAIVTWERVRLLPTFERILFTVT
;
A
#
# COMPACT_ATOMS: atom_id res chain seq x y z
N ILE A 1 24.78 23.40 12.67
CA ILE A 1 25.91 22.50 13.00
C ILE A 1 27.13 23.40 13.07
N THR A 2 27.74 23.50 14.23
CA THR A 2 28.95 24.27 14.41
C THR A 2 30.05 23.30 14.86
N ALA A 3 31.18 23.28 14.17
CA ALA A 3 32.35 22.51 14.58
C ALA A 3 33.36 23.49 15.24
N GLU A 4 33.76 23.25 16.49
CA GLU A 4 34.83 23.97 17.15
C GLU A 4 36.03 23.04 17.30
N GLN A 5 37.14 23.39 16.68
CA GLN A 5 38.42 22.71 16.85
C GLN A 5 39.41 23.70 17.49
N ARG A 6 40.01 23.32 18.59
CA ARG A 6 41.09 24.07 19.19
C ARG A 6 42.42 23.61 18.61
N GLU A 7 43.29 24.57 18.33
CA GLU A 7 44.63 24.32 17.78
C GLU A 7 45.45 23.46 18.76
N GLY A 8 45.85 22.25 18.31
CA GLY A 8 46.61 21.29 19.11
C GLY A 8 45.82 20.09 19.66
N GLU A 9 44.50 20.02 19.49
CA GLU A 9 43.69 18.83 19.87
C GLU A 9 43.45 17.91 18.69
N THR A 10 43.62 16.59 18.93
CA THR A 10 43.32 15.51 17.95
C THR A 10 41.85 15.17 17.93
N GLU A 11 41.01 15.76 18.78
CA GLU A 11 39.56 15.51 18.86
C GLU A 11 38.80 16.78 18.47
N ALA A 12 37.81 16.63 17.63
CA ALA A 12 36.88 17.70 17.24
C ALA A 12 35.52 17.47 17.92
N ASN A 13 35.05 18.47 18.65
CA ASN A 13 33.73 18.47 19.26
C ASN A 13 32.68 18.97 18.24
N LEU A 14 31.74 18.08 17.85
CA LEU A 14 30.60 18.45 17.00
C LEU A 14 29.41 18.85 17.87
N ILE A 15 29.07 20.14 17.90
CA ILE A 15 27.85 20.62 18.57
C ILE A 15 26.69 20.64 17.57
N VAL A 16 25.69 19.82 17.82
CA VAL A 16 24.44 19.77 17.01
C VAL A 16 23.33 20.40 17.86
N SER A 17 22.90 21.61 17.49
CA SER A 17 21.73 22.25 18.10
C SER A 17 20.46 21.84 17.33
N LEU A 18 19.53 21.19 18.02
CA LEU A 18 18.26 20.75 17.48
C LEU A 18 17.12 21.61 18.08
N HIS A 19 16.36 22.24 17.20
CA HIS A 19 15.13 22.91 17.60
C HIS A 19 13.95 21.98 17.21
N LYS A 20 13.29 21.41 18.22
CA LYS A 20 12.21 20.43 18.03
C LYS A 20 10.99 21.01 17.33
N GLY A 21 10.71 22.30 17.48
CA GLY A 21 9.46 22.91 17.02
C GLY A 21 8.22 22.45 17.81
N PRO A 22 7.03 22.98 17.48
CA PRO A 22 5.77 22.55 18.09
C PRO A 22 5.36 21.17 17.62
N ASP A 23 4.62 20.45 18.46
CA ASP A 23 3.95 19.21 18.08
C ASP A 23 2.63 19.53 17.39
N TYR A 24 2.31 18.83 16.30
CA TYR A 24 1.08 18.98 15.56
C TYR A 24 0.20 17.76 15.69
N GLN A 25 -1.12 17.96 15.72
CA GLN A 25 -2.14 16.92 15.66
C GLN A 25 -2.72 16.83 14.25
N VAL A 26 -3.33 15.69 13.92
CA VAL A 26 -4.05 15.56 12.66
C VAL A 26 -5.38 16.32 12.74
N GLY A 27 -5.55 17.29 11.87
CA GLY A 27 -6.79 18.04 11.70
C GLY A 27 -7.70 17.42 10.64
N LYS A 28 -7.96 18.14 9.54
CA LYS A 28 -8.84 17.69 8.48
C LYS A 28 -8.11 16.89 7.43
N ILE A 29 -8.60 15.65 7.17
CA ILE A 29 -8.23 14.83 6.02
C ILE A 29 -9.37 14.83 5.01
N THR A 30 -9.06 15.02 3.73
CA THR A 30 -10.00 14.88 2.62
C THR A 30 -9.49 13.82 1.66
N VAL A 31 -10.41 13.10 0.99
CA VAL A 31 -10.08 12.01 0.07
C VAL A 31 -10.83 12.24 -1.24
N ASP A 32 -10.18 11.95 -2.36
CA ASP A 32 -10.81 11.88 -3.67
C ASP A 32 -10.26 10.72 -4.52
N GLY A 33 -10.91 10.47 -5.67
CA GLY A 33 -10.52 9.41 -6.61
C GLY A 33 -10.85 7.98 -6.17
N ASN A 34 -11.54 7.81 -5.03
CA ASN A 34 -11.93 6.54 -4.42
C ASN A 34 -13.33 6.10 -4.85
N ALA A 35 -13.55 5.92 -6.16
CA ALA A 35 -14.87 5.58 -6.69
C ALA A 35 -15.39 4.19 -6.25
N ALA A 36 -14.50 3.26 -5.95
CA ALA A 36 -14.83 1.89 -5.55
C ALA A 36 -15.04 1.71 -4.04
N LEU A 37 -14.57 2.64 -3.22
CA LEU A 37 -14.67 2.60 -1.76
C LEU A 37 -15.26 3.90 -1.23
N GLU A 38 -16.08 3.80 -0.20
CA GLU A 38 -16.61 4.96 0.48
C GLU A 38 -15.51 5.76 1.20
N ASN A 39 -15.65 7.09 1.22
CA ASN A 39 -14.70 7.97 1.91
C ASN A 39 -14.44 7.54 3.34
N GLU A 40 -15.48 7.09 4.05
CA GLU A 40 -15.37 6.66 5.44
C GLU A 40 -14.55 5.38 5.60
N GLU A 41 -14.60 4.46 4.63
CA GLU A 41 -13.80 3.23 4.64
C GLU A 41 -12.32 3.58 4.49
N VAL A 42 -11.97 4.45 3.56
CA VAL A 42 -10.61 4.94 3.37
C VAL A 42 -10.11 5.71 4.61
N LEU A 43 -10.92 6.66 5.09
CA LEU A 43 -10.58 7.48 6.27
C LEU A 43 -10.41 6.64 7.54
N ARG A 44 -11.12 5.52 7.66
CA ARG A 44 -11.00 4.62 8.81
C ARG A 44 -9.61 4.02 8.91
N HIS A 45 -9.00 3.63 7.79
CA HIS A 45 -7.63 3.13 7.73
C HIS A 45 -6.60 4.21 8.04
N LEU A 46 -6.84 5.44 7.61
CA LEU A 46 -5.98 6.59 7.95
C LEU A 46 -6.14 7.02 9.42
N ARG A 47 -7.33 6.85 10.01
CA ARG A 47 -7.67 7.32 11.36
C ARG A 47 -7.45 6.28 12.46
N GLN A 48 -7.39 5.00 12.18
CA GLN A 48 -7.22 3.96 13.21
C GLN A 48 -5.94 4.16 14.03
N ARG A 49 -4.93 4.75 13.43
CA ARG A 49 -3.67 5.10 14.11
C ARG A 49 -3.69 6.46 14.78
N TRP A 50 -4.63 7.35 14.41
CA TRP A 50 -4.71 8.73 14.90
C TRP A 50 -5.78 8.94 15.98
N LEU A 51 -6.69 7.97 16.19
CA LEU A 51 -7.78 8.02 17.18
C LEU A 51 -7.47 7.24 18.46
N GLY A 52 -6.19 7.02 18.79
CA GLY A 52 -5.82 6.46 20.09
C GLY A 52 -6.32 7.32 21.27
N LEU A 53 -6.42 6.74 22.48
CA LEU A 53 -6.83 7.43 23.72
C LEU A 53 -5.98 8.67 24.07
N PHE A 54 -4.87 8.85 23.37
CA PHE A 54 -4.02 10.05 23.40
C PHE A 54 -4.00 10.60 21.97
N ALA A 55 -4.39 11.87 21.78
CA ALA A 55 -4.31 12.54 20.49
C ALA A 55 -2.88 12.40 19.94
N ASP A 56 -2.70 11.47 19.01
CA ASP A 56 -1.37 11.13 18.51
C ASP A 56 -0.81 12.30 17.70
N ARG A 57 0.45 12.58 17.94
CA ARG A 57 1.21 13.59 17.20
C ARG A 57 1.29 13.17 15.73
N PHE A 58 1.10 14.13 14.84
CA PHE A 58 1.34 13.91 13.43
C PHE A 58 2.77 13.43 13.18
N SER A 59 2.91 12.43 12.34
CA SER A 59 4.20 11.94 11.86
C SER A 59 4.11 11.65 10.37
N GLN A 60 5.01 12.21 9.59
CA GLN A 60 5.06 11.96 8.16
C GLN A 60 5.31 10.47 7.86
N ALA A 61 6.17 9.81 8.64
CA ALA A 61 6.43 8.37 8.46
C ALA A 61 5.17 7.53 8.68
N ARG A 62 4.35 7.87 9.70
CA ARG A 62 3.05 7.20 9.91
C ARG A 62 2.08 7.47 8.77
N LEU A 63 2.03 8.70 8.24
CA LEU A 63 1.20 8.99 7.08
C LEU A 63 1.58 8.12 5.89
N GLU A 64 2.87 7.96 5.62
CA GLU A 64 3.35 7.08 4.55
C GLU A 64 2.97 5.62 4.77
N ASP A 65 2.98 5.13 6.02
CA ASP A 65 2.53 3.80 6.39
C ASP A 65 1.01 3.65 6.16
N ASP A 66 0.22 4.61 6.61
CA ASP A 66 -1.24 4.62 6.45
C ASP A 66 -1.64 4.64 4.97
N LEU A 67 -0.95 5.43 4.12
CA LEU A 67 -1.18 5.42 2.68
C LEU A 67 -0.90 4.04 2.07
N ARG A 68 0.15 3.34 2.52
CA ARG A 68 0.44 1.95 2.09
C ARG A 68 -0.64 0.97 2.56
N GLU A 69 -1.20 1.15 3.75
CA GLU A 69 -2.32 0.32 4.22
C GLU A 69 -3.57 0.52 3.37
N VAL A 70 -3.88 1.76 2.99
CA VAL A 70 -4.98 2.03 2.04
C VAL A 70 -4.70 1.39 0.69
N GLU A 71 -3.46 1.45 0.16
CA GLU A 71 -3.10 0.73 -1.08
C GLU A 71 -3.33 -0.78 -0.93
N THR A 72 -2.97 -1.36 0.21
CA THR A 72 -3.20 -2.78 0.50
C THR A 72 -4.69 -3.12 0.54
N LEU A 73 -5.53 -2.25 1.15
CA LEU A 73 -6.98 -2.40 1.13
C LEU A 73 -7.51 -2.46 -0.32
N TYR A 74 -7.05 -1.57 -1.19
CA TYR A 74 -7.42 -1.60 -2.61
C TYR A 74 -6.97 -2.89 -3.32
N GLN A 75 -5.79 -3.40 -2.98
CA GLN A 75 -5.29 -4.67 -3.53
C GLN A 75 -6.18 -5.85 -3.13
N THR A 76 -6.66 -5.91 -1.89
CA THR A 76 -7.60 -6.96 -1.46
C THR A 76 -8.94 -6.92 -2.21
N LYS A 77 -9.30 -5.75 -2.76
CA LYS A 77 -10.50 -5.55 -3.60
C LYS A 77 -10.22 -5.79 -5.10
N GLY A 78 -9.01 -6.21 -5.46
CA GLY A 78 -8.60 -6.50 -6.84
C GLY A 78 -8.00 -5.32 -7.60
N PHE A 79 -7.73 -4.19 -6.96
CA PHE A 79 -7.08 -3.03 -7.58
C PHE A 79 -5.55 -3.09 -7.36
N TYR A 80 -4.89 -4.07 -7.93
CA TYR A 80 -3.46 -4.36 -7.69
C TYR A 80 -2.51 -3.22 -8.07
N ARG A 81 -2.92 -2.31 -8.96
CA ARG A 81 -2.16 -1.13 -9.37
C ARG A 81 -2.63 0.17 -8.75
N ALA A 82 -3.51 0.10 -7.75
CA ALA A 82 -3.93 1.30 -7.03
C ALA A 82 -2.74 2.05 -6.45
N ARG A 83 -2.82 3.37 -6.49
CA ARG A 83 -1.85 4.30 -5.91
C ARG A 83 -2.56 5.29 -5.03
N VAL A 84 -2.04 5.45 -3.84
CA VAL A 84 -2.55 6.40 -2.85
C VAL A 84 -1.44 7.39 -2.51
N THR A 85 -1.71 8.66 -2.70
CA THR A 85 -0.74 9.73 -2.45
C THR A 85 -1.36 10.81 -1.58
N SER A 86 -0.54 11.59 -0.89
CA SER A 86 -1.00 12.79 -0.19
C SER A 86 -0.32 14.03 -0.74
N ASN A 87 -0.97 15.16 -0.59
CA ASN A 87 -0.39 16.48 -0.88
C ASN A 87 0.24 17.13 0.36
N PHE A 88 0.57 16.35 1.37
CA PHE A 88 1.19 16.89 2.57
C PHE A 88 2.51 17.61 2.24
N ASP A 89 2.59 18.88 2.66
CA ASP A 89 3.80 19.67 2.62
C ASP A 89 3.97 20.34 4.02
N PRO A 90 5.10 20.10 4.71
CA PRO A 90 5.33 20.65 6.05
C PRO A 90 5.16 22.15 6.16
N ARG A 91 5.37 22.90 5.06
CA ARG A 91 5.31 24.37 5.04
C ARG A 91 3.90 24.92 4.90
N THR A 92 3.02 24.20 4.20
CA THR A 92 1.69 24.68 3.82
C THR A 92 0.55 23.92 4.49
N SER A 93 0.78 22.67 4.89
CA SER A 93 -0.22 21.82 5.53
C SER A 93 -0.40 22.07 7.02
N ALA A 94 0.58 22.72 7.68
CA ALA A 94 0.56 22.99 9.10
C ALA A 94 -0.11 24.34 9.43
N ASP A 95 -1.08 24.31 10.33
CA ASP A 95 -1.70 25.50 10.92
C ASP A 95 -1.05 25.76 12.31
N LEU A 96 -0.27 26.82 12.40
CA LEU A 96 0.45 27.19 13.61
C LEU A 96 -0.47 27.61 14.75
N ALA A 97 -1.63 28.21 14.43
CA ALA A 97 -2.56 28.74 15.43
C ALA A 97 -3.31 27.61 16.14
N SER A 98 -3.76 26.62 15.37
CA SER A 98 -4.48 25.46 15.89
C SER A 98 -3.55 24.27 16.23
N GLN A 99 -2.27 24.34 15.88
CA GLN A 99 -1.31 23.24 15.96
C GLN A 99 -1.83 21.96 15.29
N THR A 100 -2.49 22.10 14.13
CA THR A 100 -3.03 20.98 13.37
C THR A 100 -2.43 20.91 11.97
N VAL A 101 -2.41 19.67 11.42
CA VAL A 101 -2.03 19.40 10.04
C VAL A 101 -3.26 19.05 9.23
N ARG A 102 -3.40 19.65 8.04
CA ARG A 102 -4.45 19.35 7.08
C ARG A 102 -3.82 18.86 5.79
N PHE A 103 -4.34 17.76 5.24
CA PHE A 103 -3.86 17.23 3.97
C PHE A 103 -5.00 16.56 3.19
N HIS A 104 -4.73 16.37 1.91
CA HIS A 104 -5.61 15.73 0.97
C HIS A 104 -4.98 14.41 0.51
N VAL A 105 -5.78 13.35 0.45
CA VAL A 105 -5.38 12.03 -0.05
C VAL A 105 -6.03 11.80 -1.40
N HIS A 106 -5.22 11.51 -2.40
CA HIS A 106 -5.65 11.23 -3.75
C HIS A 106 -5.46 9.75 -4.09
N VAL A 107 -6.53 9.07 -4.49
CA VAL A 107 -6.54 7.67 -4.88
C VAL A 107 -6.62 7.55 -6.41
N ARG A 108 -5.75 6.73 -6.98
CA ARG A 108 -5.81 6.30 -8.38
C ARG A 108 -6.05 4.81 -8.41
N GLU A 109 -7.30 4.40 -8.56
CA GLU A 109 -7.71 2.98 -8.45
C GLU A 109 -7.16 2.11 -9.58
N GLN A 110 -7.03 2.65 -10.81
CA GLN A 110 -6.69 1.90 -12.01
C GLN A 110 -7.74 0.81 -12.34
N LYS A 111 -7.35 -0.24 -13.08
CA LYS A 111 -8.25 -1.35 -13.42
C LYS A 111 -8.42 -2.30 -12.24
N ARG A 112 -9.65 -2.77 -12.06
CA ARG A 112 -9.96 -3.88 -11.17
C ARG A 112 -9.72 -5.20 -11.90
N ILE A 113 -9.06 -6.13 -11.22
CA ILE A 113 -8.83 -7.49 -11.69
C ILE A 113 -9.61 -8.46 -10.79
N ASP A 114 -10.48 -9.23 -11.41
CA ASP A 114 -11.16 -10.36 -10.78
C ASP A 114 -10.35 -11.63 -11.08
N VAL A 115 -9.89 -12.32 -10.05
CA VAL A 115 -9.14 -13.56 -10.19
C VAL A 115 -10.05 -14.72 -9.82
N VAL A 116 -10.19 -15.65 -10.76
CA VAL A 116 -11.02 -16.84 -10.63
C VAL A 116 -10.16 -18.07 -10.85
N PHE A 117 -10.41 -19.10 -10.07
CA PHE A 117 -9.75 -20.40 -10.19
C PHE A 117 -10.77 -21.46 -10.65
N ALA A 118 -10.30 -22.43 -11.43
CA ALA A 118 -11.06 -23.60 -11.86
C ALA A 118 -10.18 -24.85 -11.74
N GLY A 119 -10.80 -25.98 -11.37
CA GLY A 119 -10.08 -27.24 -11.18
C GLY A 119 -9.24 -27.32 -9.90
N ASN A 120 -9.32 -26.35 -9.02
CA ASN A 120 -8.56 -26.25 -7.77
C ASN A 120 -9.22 -26.97 -6.58
N ALA A 121 -9.71 -28.21 -6.78
CA ALA A 121 -10.47 -28.96 -5.77
C ALA A 121 -9.68 -29.16 -4.44
N GLU A 122 -8.37 -29.21 -4.50
CA GLU A 122 -7.51 -29.52 -3.35
C GLU A 122 -7.19 -28.29 -2.48
N PHE A 123 -7.18 -27.09 -3.05
CA PHE A 123 -6.83 -25.86 -2.37
C PHE A 123 -7.89 -24.79 -2.59
N SER A 124 -8.14 -24.01 -1.56
CA SER A 124 -9.10 -22.90 -1.61
C SER A 124 -8.60 -21.74 -2.50
N ASP A 125 -9.55 -20.97 -3.03
CA ASP A 125 -9.25 -19.76 -3.79
C ASP A 125 -8.38 -18.79 -2.99
N ASP A 126 -8.60 -18.68 -1.69
CA ASP A 126 -7.85 -17.75 -0.83
C ASP A 126 -6.39 -18.20 -0.62
N GLU A 127 -6.14 -19.51 -0.52
CA GLU A 127 -4.78 -20.04 -0.52
C GLU A 127 -4.06 -19.75 -1.83
N LEU A 128 -4.73 -19.96 -2.96
CA LEU A 128 -4.17 -19.72 -4.28
C LEU A 128 -3.98 -18.22 -4.56
N LYS A 129 -4.88 -17.35 -4.08
CA LYS A 129 -4.68 -15.89 -4.13
C LYS A 129 -3.42 -15.47 -3.39
N GLY A 130 -3.08 -16.14 -2.29
CA GLY A 130 -1.82 -15.91 -1.56
C GLY A 130 -0.55 -16.26 -2.34
N LYS A 131 -0.67 -16.97 -3.49
CA LYS A 131 0.44 -17.31 -4.38
C LYS A 131 0.58 -16.38 -5.59
N LEU A 132 -0.35 -15.43 -5.75
CA LEU A 132 -0.28 -14.45 -6.83
C LEU A 132 0.85 -13.44 -6.59
N THR A 133 1.61 -13.16 -7.62
CA THR A 133 2.72 -12.20 -7.57
C THR A 133 2.26 -10.75 -7.73
N PHE A 134 1.00 -10.53 -8.09
CA PHE A 134 0.38 -9.23 -8.41
C PHE A 134 0.56 -8.18 -7.31
N ALA A 135 0.33 -8.56 -6.05
CA ALA A 135 0.41 -7.63 -4.94
C ALA A 135 1.85 -7.17 -4.69
N ALA A 136 2.80 -8.10 -4.76
CA ALA A 136 4.22 -7.81 -4.54
C ALA A 136 4.78 -6.91 -5.65
N ASN A 137 4.49 -7.24 -6.92
CA ASN A 137 5.06 -6.56 -8.08
C ASN A 137 4.20 -5.39 -8.58
N ARG A 138 2.99 -5.20 -8.00
CA ARG A 138 2.05 -4.14 -8.35
C ARG A 138 1.80 -4.07 -9.87
N SER A 139 1.76 -5.22 -10.51
CA SER A 139 1.48 -5.40 -11.93
C SER A 139 0.61 -6.62 -12.14
N HIS A 140 -0.16 -6.59 -13.20
CA HIS A 140 -0.97 -7.72 -13.68
C HIS A 140 -0.86 -7.85 -15.20
N ASP A 141 0.30 -7.48 -15.78
CA ASP A 141 0.59 -7.74 -17.18
C ASP A 141 0.73 -9.25 -17.44
N ASP A 142 0.87 -9.64 -18.71
CA ASP A 142 0.89 -11.05 -19.07
C ASP A 142 2.11 -11.79 -18.51
N VAL A 143 3.22 -11.09 -18.28
CA VAL A 143 4.42 -11.65 -17.65
C VAL A 143 4.12 -11.99 -16.19
N GLU A 144 3.47 -11.08 -15.48
CA GLU A 144 3.11 -11.25 -14.07
C GLU A 144 2.02 -12.29 -13.88
N VAL A 145 1.06 -12.39 -14.82
CA VAL A 145 0.04 -13.45 -14.81
C VAL A 145 0.69 -14.81 -15.04
N ALA A 146 1.63 -14.92 -15.98
CA ALA A 146 2.37 -16.16 -16.21
C ALA A 146 3.23 -16.54 -14.99
N ALA A 147 3.88 -15.58 -14.35
CA ALA A 147 4.64 -15.80 -13.11
C ALA A 147 3.73 -16.29 -11.97
N SER A 148 2.51 -15.76 -11.86
CA SER A 148 1.53 -16.23 -10.90
C SER A 148 1.06 -17.67 -11.18
N ALA A 149 0.82 -18.02 -12.44
CA ALA A 149 0.49 -19.40 -12.83
C ALA A 149 1.62 -20.38 -12.46
N GLU A 150 2.87 -19.98 -12.70
CA GLU A 150 4.04 -20.77 -12.32
C GLU A 150 4.18 -20.91 -10.79
N SER A 151 3.94 -19.84 -10.03
CA SER A 151 3.94 -19.87 -8.57
C SER A 151 2.88 -20.83 -8.02
N ILE A 152 1.66 -20.81 -8.59
CA ILE A 152 0.59 -21.74 -8.23
C ILE A 152 1.02 -23.17 -8.56
N ARG A 153 1.57 -23.44 -9.75
CA ARG A 153 2.07 -24.76 -10.16
C ARG A 153 3.12 -25.29 -9.18
N GLN A 154 4.10 -24.47 -8.81
CA GLN A 154 5.14 -24.82 -7.84
C GLN A 154 4.53 -25.11 -6.46
N TYR A 155 3.51 -24.38 -6.04
CA TYR A 155 2.80 -24.67 -4.80
C TYR A 155 2.17 -26.05 -4.84
N TYR A 156 1.41 -26.42 -5.91
CA TYR A 156 0.87 -27.77 -6.07
C TYR A 156 1.95 -28.83 -6.02
N GLN A 157 3.06 -28.64 -6.70
CA GLN A 157 4.19 -29.57 -6.70
C GLN A 157 4.81 -29.75 -5.32
N SER A 158 4.93 -28.67 -4.54
CA SER A 158 5.44 -28.73 -3.16
C SER A 158 4.53 -29.53 -2.22
N GLN A 159 3.24 -29.65 -2.58
CA GLN A 159 2.25 -30.44 -1.84
C GLN A 159 2.11 -31.89 -2.37
N GLY A 160 2.96 -32.30 -3.32
CA GLY A 160 2.99 -33.65 -3.86
C GLY A 160 2.24 -33.85 -5.19
N TYR A 161 1.60 -32.82 -5.73
CA TYR A 161 0.90 -32.88 -7.03
C TYR A 161 1.86 -32.59 -8.18
N PHE A 162 2.82 -33.49 -8.44
CA PHE A 162 3.93 -33.25 -9.36
C PHE A 162 3.53 -33.06 -10.82
N GLN A 163 2.35 -33.55 -11.21
CA GLN A 163 1.84 -33.46 -12.60
C GLN A 163 0.89 -32.26 -12.78
N ALA A 164 0.69 -31.42 -11.77
CA ALA A 164 -0.19 -30.27 -11.88
C ALA A 164 0.25 -29.33 -13.00
N ILE A 165 -0.70 -29.02 -13.87
CA ILE A 165 -0.57 -28.01 -14.94
C ILE A 165 -1.46 -26.84 -14.58
N VAL A 166 -0.93 -25.62 -14.69
CA VAL A 166 -1.71 -24.40 -14.46
C VAL A 166 -1.65 -23.54 -15.72
N THR A 167 -2.81 -23.31 -16.29
CA THR A 167 -3.00 -22.42 -17.44
C THR A 167 -3.76 -21.18 -17.01
N TRP A 168 -3.71 -20.12 -17.81
CA TRP A 168 -4.45 -18.90 -17.54
C TRP A 168 -5.05 -18.29 -18.79
N GLU A 169 -6.16 -17.57 -18.60
CA GLU A 169 -6.84 -16.81 -19.65
C GLU A 169 -7.24 -15.43 -19.10
N ARG A 170 -7.15 -14.41 -19.95
CA ARG A 170 -7.54 -13.03 -19.63
C ARG A 170 -8.78 -12.65 -20.43
N VAL A 171 -9.83 -12.26 -19.72
CA VAL A 171 -11.08 -11.77 -20.31
C VAL A 171 -11.31 -10.31 -19.94
N ARG A 172 -11.38 -9.44 -20.95
CA ARG A 172 -11.75 -8.03 -20.74
C ARG A 172 -13.26 -7.91 -20.69
N LEU A 173 -13.79 -7.61 -19.51
CA LEU A 173 -15.22 -7.45 -19.29
C LEU A 173 -15.71 -6.01 -19.53
N LEU A 174 -14.91 -5.01 -19.07
CA LEU A 174 -15.13 -3.57 -19.23
C LEU A 174 -13.78 -2.86 -19.40
N PRO A 175 -13.75 -1.60 -19.83
CA PRO A 175 -12.49 -0.84 -19.93
C PRO A 175 -11.70 -0.79 -18.61
N THR A 176 -12.40 -0.79 -17.46
CA THR A 176 -11.85 -0.69 -16.11
C THR A 176 -11.90 -2.00 -15.32
N PHE A 177 -12.37 -3.10 -15.93
CA PHE A 177 -12.58 -4.36 -15.26
C PHE A 177 -12.17 -5.54 -16.16
N GLU A 178 -11.22 -6.34 -15.68
CA GLU A 178 -10.73 -7.55 -16.35
C GLU A 178 -10.87 -8.75 -15.41
N ARG A 179 -11.01 -9.93 -15.98
CA ARG A 179 -10.97 -11.21 -15.27
C ARG A 179 -9.76 -12.01 -15.73
N ILE A 180 -9.06 -12.63 -14.78
CA ILE A 180 -8.02 -13.62 -15.04
C ILE A 180 -8.51 -14.93 -14.46
N LEU A 181 -8.66 -15.94 -15.34
CA LEU A 181 -9.03 -17.29 -14.97
C LEU A 181 -7.76 -18.16 -14.95
N PHE A 182 -7.46 -18.75 -13.80
CA PHE A 182 -6.45 -19.81 -13.69
C PHE A 182 -7.14 -21.17 -13.68
N THR A 183 -6.70 -22.09 -14.53
CA THR A 183 -7.24 -23.46 -14.59
C THR A 183 -6.16 -24.45 -14.19
N VAL A 184 -6.46 -25.28 -13.20
CA VAL A 184 -5.58 -26.34 -12.68
C VAL A 184 -6.09 -27.69 -13.18
N THR A 185 -5.17 -28.49 -13.73
CA THR A 185 -5.46 -29.86 -14.23
C THR A 185 -4.38 -30.82 -13.83
#